data_ee14867ce3f5a53491d5af3dafc94c25
#
_entry.id   ee14867ce3f5a53491d5af3dafc94c25
#
_cell.length_a   1.000
_cell.length_b   1.000
_cell.length_c   1.000
_cell.angle_alpha   90.00
_cell.angle_beta   90.00
_cell.angle_gamma   90.00
#
_symmetry.space_group_name_H-M   'P 1'
#
loop_
_entity.id
_entity.type
_entity.pdbx_description
1 polymer ?
#
loop_
_entity_poly.entity_id
_entity_poly.type
_entity_poly.pdbx_seq_one_letter_code
_entity_poly.pdbx_strand_id
1 'polypeptide(L)'
;MNYEGILEFHGTWRSYQARVLQNVSRYLSDDKIHIVAAPGSGKTTLGIELIKRLNANTLILAPSITIREQWAARIQEAFLCDGYALEDYVSLSLKQPKAITVATYQALHSAMTRFCGTETPGEDTAPTDSEEVDYSDFDLVRTMKNANIELLCLDECHHLRSEWWKSLEAFQSQLSSLKTISLTATPPYDSTPAMWTRYMNMCGDIDEEITIPELVKEGSLCPHQDYVYFNYPTTAETKEIQNFEERSSQMLQSLMQDSQLLTVIETHKGLNGQISDDLLLDDPEYLEAILIYLQSKNTAFPARLQRLLGTKRLPAMGAKWMERLLQGFLYDDTDSYLCDKVYREMLIDQLKSQGLIEKKKVILTKSAAVEKLLTNSLGKANSIRDIVFSEYDSMGSSLRLLILTDYIRKEYEKAIGNPEATIASLGVLPFFEMLRRENEK
;
A
#
# COMPACT_ATOMS: atom_id res chain seq x y z
N MET A 1 -28.36 18.28 15.27
CA MET A 1 -28.39 19.27 14.15
C MET A 1 -29.52 18.89 13.21
N ASN A 2 -30.14 19.79 12.49
CA ASN A 2 -31.11 19.45 11.44
C ASN A 2 -30.57 19.94 10.10
N TYR A 3 -30.29 19.02 9.16
CA TYR A 3 -29.80 19.36 7.82
C TYR A 3 -30.96 19.68 6.86
N GLU A 4 -32.21 19.51 7.28
CA GLU A 4 -33.39 19.79 6.47
C GLU A 4 -33.43 21.27 6.09
N GLY A 5 -33.57 21.59 4.81
CA GLY A 5 -33.55 22.94 4.26
C GLY A 5 -32.15 23.56 4.15
N ILE A 6 -31.09 22.93 4.67
CA ILE A 6 -29.69 23.40 4.57
C ILE A 6 -28.95 22.64 3.47
N LEU A 7 -29.11 21.34 3.46
CA LEU A 7 -28.49 20.46 2.47
C LEU A 7 -29.58 19.77 1.64
N GLU A 8 -29.55 19.95 0.32
CA GLU A 8 -30.42 19.26 -0.61
C GLU A 8 -29.63 18.93 -1.88
N PHE A 9 -29.77 17.70 -2.39
CA PHE A 9 -29.03 17.31 -3.59
C PHE A 9 -29.65 17.96 -4.83
N HIS A 10 -28.88 18.79 -5.51
CA HIS A 10 -29.32 19.54 -6.70
C HIS A 10 -29.25 18.75 -8.00
N GLY A 11 -28.91 17.46 -7.93
CA GLY A 11 -28.76 16.58 -9.09
C GLY A 11 -29.83 15.50 -9.19
N THR A 12 -29.56 14.53 -10.05
CA THR A 12 -30.43 13.34 -10.21
C THR A 12 -29.69 12.10 -9.73
N TRP A 13 -30.35 11.31 -8.87
CA TRP A 13 -29.82 10.07 -8.39
C TRP A 13 -29.76 9.01 -9.51
N ARG A 14 -28.60 8.40 -9.66
CA ARG A 14 -28.45 7.23 -10.52
C ARG A 14 -29.16 6.03 -9.89
N SER A 15 -29.54 5.03 -10.67
CA SER A 15 -30.39 3.93 -10.18
C SER A 15 -29.76 3.17 -9.02
N TYR A 16 -28.48 2.88 -9.09
CA TYR A 16 -27.75 2.22 -8.01
C TYR A 16 -27.63 3.09 -6.74
N GLN A 17 -27.46 4.41 -6.88
CA GLN A 17 -27.47 5.33 -5.75
C GLN A 17 -28.85 5.37 -5.08
N ALA A 18 -29.91 5.46 -5.88
CA ALA A 18 -31.27 5.41 -5.39
C ALA A 18 -31.57 4.09 -4.64
N ARG A 19 -31.07 2.96 -5.14
CA ARG A 19 -31.16 1.65 -4.50
C ARG A 19 -30.51 1.64 -3.12
N VAL A 20 -29.28 2.14 -3.00
CA VAL A 20 -28.59 2.29 -1.71
C VAL A 20 -29.43 3.13 -0.75
N LEU A 21 -29.88 4.31 -1.21
CA LEU A 21 -30.64 5.25 -0.40
C LEU A 21 -32.02 4.73 0.06
N GLN A 22 -32.62 3.81 -0.68
CA GLN A 22 -33.87 3.14 -0.28
C GLN A 22 -33.63 2.09 0.83
N ASN A 23 -32.44 1.50 0.90
CA ASN A 23 -32.12 0.42 1.82
C ASN A 23 -31.38 0.88 3.11
N VAL A 24 -31.16 2.17 3.32
CA VAL A 24 -30.38 2.71 4.44
C VAL A 24 -30.83 2.15 5.80
N SER A 25 -32.15 2.06 6.05
CA SER A 25 -32.68 1.57 7.33
C SER A 25 -32.33 0.09 7.57
N ARG A 26 -32.17 -0.70 6.51
CA ARG A 26 -31.74 -2.11 6.59
C ARG A 26 -30.26 -2.21 6.91
N TYR A 27 -29.43 -1.38 6.27
CA TYR A 27 -27.99 -1.38 6.45
C TYR A 27 -27.58 -0.96 7.88
N LEU A 28 -28.33 -0.09 8.51
CA LEU A 28 -28.07 0.38 9.88
C LEU A 28 -28.41 -0.60 11.00
N SER A 29 -28.66 -1.86 10.70
CA SER A 29 -29.02 -2.87 11.72
C SER A 29 -27.92 -3.14 12.76
N ASP A 30 -26.68 -2.84 12.44
CA ASP A 30 -25.49 -2.95 13.28
C ASP A 30 -24.79 -1.60 13.54
N ASP A 31 -25.49 -0.47 13.29
CA ASP A 31 -24.95 0.90 13.34
C ASP A 31 -23.81 1.18 12.35
N LYS A 32 -23.68 0.39 11.31
CA LYS A 32 -22.66 0.55 10.26
C LYS A 32 -23.30 0.50 8.88
N ILE A 33 -22.72 1.23 7.95
CA ILE A 33 -23.04 1.16 6.52
C ILE A 33 -21.74 0.99 5.76
N HIS A 34 -21.58 -0.11 5.06
CA HIS A 34 -20.39 -0.41 4.30
C HIS A 34 -20.71 -0.54 2.81
N ILE A 35 -20.29 0.46 2.03
CA ILE A 35 -20.53 0.51 0.59
C ILE A 35 -19.22 0.36 -0.16
N VAL A 36 -19.15 -0.66 -0.97
CA VAL A 36 -18.07 -0.88 -1.94
C VAL A 36 -18.55 -0.36 -3.29
N ALA A 37 -17.86 0.64 -3.82
CA ALA A 37 -18.29 1.27 -5.07
C ALA A 37 -17.09 1.70 -5.90
N ALA A 38 -17.05 1.29 -7.16
CA ALA A 38 -15.97 1.58 -8.08
C ALA A 38 -15.71 3.10 -8.23
N PRO A 39 -14.49 3.52 -8.60
CA PRO A 39 -14.18 4.92 -8.91
C PRO A 39 -15.18 5.49 -9.93
N GLY A 40 -15.58 6.76 -9.78
CA GLY A 40 -16.58 7.38 -10.67
C GLY A 40 -18.04 7.07 -10.34
N SER A 41 -18.33 6.19 -9.37
CA SER A 41 -19.70 5.89 -8.92
C SER A 41 -20.37 7.03 -8.16
N GLY A 42 -19.64 8.05 -7.73
CA GLY A 42 -20.15 9.15 -6.92
C GLY A 42 -20.27 8.82 -5.43
N LYS A 43 -19.33 8.06 -4.86
CA LYS A 43 -19.24 7.70 -3.43
C LYS A 43 -19.40 8.92 -2.51
N THR A 44 -18.67 10.00 -2.78
CA THR A 44 -18.72 11.24 -1.99
C THR A 44 -20.12 11.83 -1.95
N THR A 45 -20.80 11.93 -3.11
CA THR A 45 -22.18 12.42 -3.22
C THR A 45 -23.16 11.53 -2.41
N LEU A 46 -22.99 10.21 -2.54
CA LEU A 46 -23.78 9.25 -1.78
C LEU A 46 -23.53 9.36 -0.28
N GLY A 47 -22.27 9.51 0.13
CA GLY A 47 -21.88 9.72 1.53
C GLY A 47 -22.49 10.98 2.14
N ILE A 48 -22.51 12.11 1.41
CA ILE A 48 -23.14 13.35 1.89
C ILE A 48 -24.65 13.15 2.10
N GLU A 49 -25.34 12.50 1.17
CA GLU A 49 -26.77 12.20 1.33
C GLU A 49 -27.06 11.25 2.49
N LEU A 50 -26.20 10.27 2.73
CA LEU A 50 -26.32 9.40 3.91
C LEU A 50 -26.15 10.18 5.21
N ILE A 51 -25.15 11.07 5.30
CA ILE A 51 -24.95 11.96 6.44
C ILE A 51 -26.18 12.83 6.68
N LYS A 52 -26.72 13.42 5.63
CA LYS A 52 -27.95 14.22 5.70
C LYS A 52 -29.13 13.40 6.24
N ARG A 53 -29.36 12.20 5.72
CA ARG A 53 -30.48 11.32 6.14
C ARG A 53 -30.33 10.82 7.56
N LEU A 54 -29.10 10.53 7.99
CA LEU A 54 -28.84 10.17 9.39
C LEU A 54 -28.94 11.35 10.34
N ASN A 55 -28.89 12.56 9.81
CA ASN A 55 -29.08 13.82 10.50
C ASN A 55 -28.21 13.96 11.77
N ALA A 56 -26.95 13.53 11.70
CA ALA A 56 -26.01 13.45 12.79
C ALA A 56 -24.78 14.32 12.54
N ASN A 57 -24.22 14.92 13.60
CA ASN A 57 -22.93 15.60 13.49
C ASN A 57 -21.85 14.57 13.14
N THR A 58 -21.08 14.86 12.11
CA THR A 58 -20.25 13.88 11.42
C THR A 58 -18.77 14.28 11.40
N LEU A 59 -17.90 13.33 11.70
CA LEU A 59 -16.48 13.38 11.35
C LEU A 59 -16.23 12.54 10.09
N ILE A 60 -15.79 13.18 9.03
CA ILE A 60 -15.37 12.53 7.78
C ILE A 60 -13.85 12.40 7.80
N LEU A 61 -13.33 11.21 7.55
CA LEU A 61 -11.90 10.94 7.44
C LEU A 61 -11.54 10.59 6.00
N ALA A 62 -10.67 11.37 5.42
CA ALA A 62 -10.20 11.25 4.04
C ALA A 62 -8.72 10.83 3.98
N PRO A 63 -8.28 10.16 2.90
CA PRO A 63 -6.90 9.69 2.76
C PRO A 63 -5.88 10.80 2.52
N SER A 64 -6.30 11.95 1.97
CA SER A 64 -5.42 13.07 1.63
C SER A 64 -6.10 14.42 1.80
N ILE A 65 -5.31 15.50 1.84
CA ILE A 65 -5.79 16.88 1.88
C ILE A 65 -6.66 17.19 0.65
N THR A 66 -6.23 16.76 -0.52
CA THR A 66 -6.99 16.95 -1.77
C THR A 66 -8.39 16.33 -1.68
N ILE A 67 -8.51 15.12 -1.15
CA ILE A 67 -9.83 14.46 -0.98
C ILE A 67 -10.64 15.16 0.12
N ARG A 68 -10.00 15.61 1.20
CA ARG A 68 -10.65 16.44 2.24
C ARG A 68 -11.31 17.67 1.63
N GLU A 69 -10.60 18.38 0.77
CA GLU A 69 -11.11 19.58 0.08
C GLU A 69 -12.20 19.24 -0.94
N GLN A 70 -12.08 18.12 -1.65
CA GLN A 70 -13.12 17.64 -2.55
C GLN A 70 -14.43 17.35 -1.85
N TRP A 71 -14.43 16.86 -0.60
CA TRP A 71 -15.63 16.69 0.21
C TRP A 71 -16.31 18.04 0.48
N ALA A 72 -15.55 19.05 0.92
CA ALA A 72 -16.09 20.39 1.18
C ALA A 72 -16.65 21.04 -0.09
N ALA A 73 -15.88 20.98 -1.19
CA ALA A 73 -16.33 21.49 -2.48
C ALA A 73 -17.61 20.78 -2.97
N ARG A 74 -17.69 19.46 -2.81
CA ARG A 74 -18.89 18.71 -3.21
C ARG A 74 -20.11 19.05 -2.36
N ILE A 75 -19.95 19.29 -1.06
CA ILE A 75 -21.04 19.77 -0.19
C ILE A 75 -21.53 21.14 -0.71
N GLN A 76 -20.62 22.06 -0.98
CA GLN A 76 -20.94 23.41 -1.44
C GLN A 76 -21.66 23.41 -2.79
N GLU A 77 -21.11 22.69 -3.76
CA GLU A 77 -21.57 22.76 -5.16
C GLU A 77 -22.85 21.98 -5.41
N ALA A 78 -23.04 20.85 -4.70
CA ALA A 78 -24.10 19.91 -5.04
C ALA A 78 -25.19 19.77 -3.99
N PHE A 79 -24.98 20.30 -2.76
CA PHE A 79 -25.93 20.10 -1.66
C PHE A 79 -26.32 21.36 -0.90
N LEU A 80 -25.45 22.36 -0.83
CA LEU A 80 -25.74 23.55 -0.01
C LEU A 80 -26.82 24.38 -0.66
N CYS A 81 -27.90 24.62 0.07
CA CYS A 81 -29.02 25.46 -0.39
C CYS A 81 -28.66 26.94 -0.41
N ASP A 82 -29.31 27.71 -1.29
CA ASP A 82 -29.12 29.16 -1.39
C ASP A 82 -29.40 29.88 -0.03
N GLY A 83 -28.54 30.83 0.30
CA GLY A 83 -28.64 31.62 1.53
C GLY A 83 -27.89 31.06 2.72
N TYR A 84 -27.23 29.91 2.58
CA TYR A 84 -26.36 29.32 3.60
C TYR A 84 -24.90 29.44 3.20
N ALA A 85 -24.01 29.62 4.18
CA ALA A 85 -22.57 29.62 3.96
C ALA A 85 -21.95 28.30 4.40
N LEU A 86 -21.04 27.74 3.60
CA LEU A 86 -20.40 26.45 3.87
C LEU A 86 -19.68 26.46 5.22
N GLU A 87 -18.98 27.54 5.50
CA GLU A 87 -18.22 27.77 6.74
C GLU A 87 -19.04 27.73 8.01
N ASP A 88 -20.34 27.88 7.94
CA ASP A 88 -21.22 27.77 9.15
C ASP A 88 -21.42 26.28 9.55
N TYR A 89 -21.35 25.36 8.61
CA TYR A 89 -21.71 23.95 8.81
C TYR A 89 -20.53 23.00 8.65
N VAL A 90 -19.54 23.37 7.85
CA VAL A 90 -18.39 22.52 7.54
C VAL A 90 -17.11 23.11 8.13
N SER A 91 -16.30 22.24 8.73
CA SER A 91 -14.95 22.55 9.19
C SER A 91 -13.92 21.59 8.58
N LEU A 92 -12.76 22.10 8.22
CA LEU A 92 -11.60 21.32 7.80
C LEU A 92 -10.57 21.16 8.95
N SER A 93 -10.93 21.54 10.18
CA SER A 93 -10.06 21.51 11.34
C SER A 93 -10.64 20.68 12.48
N LEU A 94 -9.87 19.72 12.99
CA LEU A 94 -10.22 18.95 14.18
C LEU A 94 -10.30 19.81 15.45
N LYS A 95 -9.61 20.97 15.48
CA LYS A 95 -9.61 21.87 16.63
C LYS A 95 -10.89 22.69 16.74
N GLN A 96 -11.58 22.90 15.65
CA GLN A 96 -12.82 23.69 15.58
C GLN A 96 -13.91 22.90 14.85
N PRO A 97 -14.38 21.78 15.43
CA PRO A 97 -15.37 20.93 14.76
C PRO A 97 -16.69 21.67 14.58
N LYS A 98 -17.37 21.36 13.48
CA LYS A 98 -18.73 21.81 13.15
C LYS A 98 -19.64 20.62 12.90
N ALA A 99 -20.84 20.88 12.43
CA ALA A 99 -21.82 19.83 12.14
C ALA A 99 -21.26 18.75 11.20
N ILE A 100 -20.47 19.16 10.21
CA ILE A 100 -19.65 18.27 9.38
C ILE A 100 -18.20 18.70 9.52
N THR A 101 -17.36 17.83 10.02
CA THR A 101 -15.91 18.07 10.12
C THR A 101 -15.19 17.09 9.19
N VAL A 102 -14.38 17.60 8.29
CA VAL A 102 -13.60 16.79 7.35
C VAL A 102 -12.12 16.89 7.70
N ALA A 103 -11.49 15.77 7.96
CA ALA A 103 -10.07 15.71 8.31
C ALA A 103 -9.37 14.55 7.57
N THR A 104 -8.05 14.51 7.61
CA THR A 104 -7.31 13.37 7.10
C THR A 104 -7.10 12.31 8.19
N TYR A 105 -6.89 11.05 7.80
CA TYR A 105 -6.48 10.00 8.75
C TYR A 105 -5.19 10.36 9.48
N GLN A 106 -4.28 11.01 8.80
CA GLN A 106 -3.03 11.49 9.37
C GLN A 106 -3.28 12.54 10.46
N ALA A 107 -4.16 13.51 10.21
CA ALA A 107 -4.51 14.54 11.21
C ALA A 107 -5.16 13.92 12.47
N LEU A 108 -6.02 12.89 12.29
CA LEU A 108 -6.57 12.15 13.43
C LEU A 108 -5.46 11.43 14.20
N HIS A 109 -4.53 10.75 13.52
CA HIS A 109 -3.41 10.07 14.16
C HIS A 109 -2.54 11.05 14.94
N SER A 110 -2.15 12.17 14.33
CA SER A 110 -1.36 13.23 14.98
C SER A 110 -2.07 13.81 16.21
N ALA A 111 -3.39 14.04 16.12
CA ALA A 111 -4.20 14.52 17.23
C ALA A 111 -4.33 13.48 18.37
N MET A 112 -4.48 12.19 18.05
CA MET A 112 -4.54 11.12 19.05
C MET A 112 -3.22 10.89 19.76
N THR A 113 -2.10 11.05 19.06
CA THR A 113 -0.73 10.91 19.61
C THR A 113 -0.20 12.19 20.24
N ARG A 114 -0.94 13.30 20.16
CA ARG A 114 -0.53 14.65 20.61
C ARG A 114 0.82 15.08 20.00
N PHE A 115 0.98 14.80 18.74
CA PHE A 115 2.20 15.11 18.01
C PHE A 115 2.33 16.61 17.76
N CYS A 116 3.55 17.15 17.99
CA CYS A 116 3.96 18.51 17.62
C CYS A 116 5.07 18.42 16.57
N GLY A 117 4.83 18.90 15.35
CA GLY A 117 5.82 18.91 14.27
C GLY A 117 5.18 18.93 12.89
N THR A 118 6.03 18.99 11.86
CA THR A 118 5.60 18.81 10.46
C THR A 118 5.12 17.39 10.26
N GLU A 119 3.91 17.24 9.77
CA GLU A 119 3.43 15.95 9.30
C GLU A 119 4.37 15.49 8.17
N THR A 120 5.04 14.35 8.35
CA THR A 120 5.83 13.76 7.28
C THR A 120 4.88 13.39 6.15
N PRO A 121 5.05 13.94 4.93
CA PRO A 121 4.21 13.55 3.80
C PRO A 121 4.28 12.03 3.65
N GLY A 122 3.12 11.38 3.49
CA GLY A 122 3.11 9.98 3.07
C GLY A 122 3.83 9.85 1.73
N GLU A 123 4.33 8.66 1.39
CA GLU A 123 5.02 8.39 0.11
C GLU A 123 4.20 8.83 -1.12
N ASP A 124 2.88 9.02 -0.95
CA ASP A 124 1.93 9.41 -2.00
C ASP A 124 1.50 10.90 -1.98
N THR A 125 2.05 11.73 -1.07
CA THR A 125 1.73 13.17 -1.01
C THR A 125 2.87 14.00 -1.57
N ALA A 126 2.54 14.95 -2.44
CA ALA A 126 3.51 15.93 -2.94
C ALA A 126 4.12 16.73 -1.76
N PRO A 127 5.41 17.11 -1.81
CA PRO A 127 6.13 17.75 -0.68
C PRO A 127 5.59 19.12 -0.24
N THR A 128 4.55 19.64 -0.89
CA THR A 128 3.97 20.97 -0.67
C THR A 128 2.77 21.02 0.27
N ASP A 129 2.23 19.86 0.71
CA ASP A 129 0.94 19.79 1.40
C ASP A 129 1.05 19.48 2.91
N SER A 130 2.14 19.86 3.57
CA SER A 130 2.24 19.71 5.02
C SER A 130 1.65 20.93 5.74
N GLU A 131 0.47 20.77 6.35
CA GLU A 131 -0.02 21.72 7.34
C GLU A 131 0.71 21.48 8.67
N GLU A 132 1.43 22.49 9.16
CA GLU A 132 1.98 22.45 10.52
C GLU A 132 0.86 22.68 11.53
N VAL A 133 0.34 21.64 12.14
CA VAL A 133 -0.66 21.73 13.20
C VAL A 133 -0.09 21.14 14.48
N ASP A 134 0.01 21.98 15.51
CA ASP A 134 0.43 21.56 16.85
C ASP A 134 -0.75 20.95 17.62
N TYR A 135 -0.65 19.66 17.94
CA TYR A 135 -1.64 18.92 18.74
C TYR A 135 -1.18 18.60 20.17
N SER A 136 -0.06 19.17 20.66
CA SER A 136 0.55 18.82 21.96
C SER A 136 -0.41 18.96 23.15
N ASP A 137 -1.21 20.02 23.17
CA ASP A 137 -2.19 20.32 24.24
C ASP A 137 -3.64 20.04 23.81
N PHE A 138 -3.85 19.34 22.69
CA PHE A 138 -5.16 19.10 22.12
C PHE A 138 -5.76 17.77 22.58
N ASP A 139 -6.98 17.80 23.10
CA ASP A 139 -7.77 16.63 23.46
C ASP A 139 -8.85 16.39 22.39
N LEU A 140 -8.54 15.56 21.41
CA LEU A 140 -9.42 15.22 20.31
C LEU A 140 -10.73 14.61 20.79
N VAL A 141 -10.66 13.61 21.67
CA VAL A 141 -11.85 12.87 22.12
C VAL A 141 -12.82 13.79 22.86
N ARG A 142 -12.30 14.62 23.76
CA ARG A 142 -13.10 15.61 24.48
C ARG A 142 -13.73 16.63 23.52
N THR A 143 -12.97 17.09 22.54
CA THR A 143 -13.45 18.07 21.55
C THR A 143 -14.57 17.48 20.70
N MET A 144 -14.42 16.23 20.22
CA MET A 144 -15.45 15.57 19.41
C MET A 144 -16.71 15.23 20.24
N LYS A 145 -16.55 14.86 21.50
CA LYS A 145 -17.68 14.70 22.44
C LYS A 145 -18.45 16.01 22.64
N ASN A 146 -17.74 17.10 22.85
CA ASN A 146 -18.36 18.42 23.03
C ASN A 146 -19.08 18.91 21.76
N ALA A 147 -18.61 18.52 20.61
CA ALA A 147 -19.23 18.78 19.31
C ALA A 147 -20.40 17.83 18.99
N ASN A 148 -20.71 16.89 19.88
CA ASN A 148 -21.73 15.84 19.69
C ASN A 148 -21.53 15.11 18.35
N ILE A 149 -20.30 14.68 18.05
CA ILE A 149 -20.04 13.83 16.88
C ILE A 149 -20.63 12.45 17.16
N GLU A 150 -21.58 12.03 16.33
CA GLU A 150 -22.36 10.79 16.44
C GLU A 150 -22.15 9.88 15.23
N LEU A 151 -21.53 10.41 14.17
CA LEU A 151 -21.30 9.68 12.92
C LEU A 151 -19.86 9.81 12.47
N LEU A 152 -19.26 8.70 12.10
CA LEU A 152 -17.95 8.60 11.49
C LEU A 152 -18.11 8.16 10.04
N CYS A 153 -17.59 8.95 9.09
CA CYS A 153 -17.54 8.57 7.70
C CYS A 153 -16.09 8.31 7.28
N LEU A 154 -15.81 7.09 6.86
CA LEU A 154 -14.49 6.63 6.46
C LEU A 154 -14.43 6.56 4.93
N ASP A 155 -13.65 7.43 4.31
CA ASP A 155 -13.44 7.42 2.87
C ASP A 155 -12.12 6.72 2.54
N GLU A 156 -12.17 5.73 1.64
CA GLU A 156 -11.04 4.91 1.19
C GLU A 156 -10.22 4.29 2.35
N CYS A 157 -10.93 3.75 3.34
CA CYS A 157 -10.30 3.23 4.57
C CYS A 157 -9.34 2.04 4.37
N HIS A 158 -9.31 1.43 3.19
CA HIS A 158 -8.37 0.36 2.85
C HIS A 158 -6.91 0.85 2.73
N HIS A 159 -6.66 2.16 2.56
CA HIS A 159 -5.32 2.75 2.51
C HIS A 159 -4.69 3.03 3.88
N LEU A 160 -5.34 2.65 4.97
CA LEU A 160 -4.87 2.98 6.31
C LEU A 160 -3.58 2.23 6.68
N ARG A 161 -2.55 2.97 7.12
CA ARG A 161 -1.34 2.42 7.72
C ARG A 161 -1.63 1.81 9.10
N SER A 162 -0.85 0.85 9.52
CA SER A 162 -1.06 0.13 10.79
C SER A 162 -1.19 1.05 12.01
N GLU A 163 -0.40 2.13 12.08
CA GLU A 163 -0.44 3.07 13.21
C GLU A 163 -1.71 3.95 13.17
N TRP A 164 -2.18 4.31 12.00
CA TRP A 164 -3.43 5.06 11.83
C TRP A 164 -4.64 4.22 12.21
N TRP A 165 -4.61 2.92 11.90
CA TRP A 165 -5.61 1.96 12.38
C TRP A 165 -5.71 1.94 13.90
N LYS A 166 -4.57 1.85 14.61
CA LYS A 166 -4.56 1.86 16.08
C LYS A 166 -5.18 3.13 16.64
N SER A 167 -4.86 4.28 16.06
CA SER A 167 -5.40 5.56 16.49
C SER A 167 -6.91 5.67 16.23
N LEU A 168 -7.39 5.18 15.10
CA LEU A 168 -8.79 5.16 14.74
C LEU A 168 -9.61 4.24 15.67
N GLU A 169 -9.11 3.04 15.96
CA GLU A 169 -9.73 2.11 16.92
C GLU A 169 -9.78 2.70 18.33
N ALA A 170 -8.65 3.30 18.76
CA ALA A 170 -8.59 3.97 20.08
C ALA A 170 -9.55 5.16 20.16
N PHE A 171 -9.72 5.91 19.08
CA PHE A 171 -10.69 7.00 18.98
C PHE A 171 -12.13 6.48 19.06
N GLN A 172 -12.48 5.49 18.24
CA GLN A 172 -13.82 4.91 18.21
C GLN A 172 -14.21 4.28 19.54
N SER A 173 -13.30 3.57 20.20
CA SER A 173 -13.56 2.93 21.50
C SER A 173 -13.91 3.92 22.64
N GLN A 174 -13.49 5.18 22.50
CA GLN A 174 -13.78 6.24 23.48
C GLN A 174 -15.09 7.00 23.22
N LEU A 175 -15.75 6.72 22.07
CA LEU A 175 -17.02 7.34 21.66
C LEU A 175 -18.11 6.26 21.57
N SER A 176 -18.82 6.04 22.65
CA SER A 176 -19.66 4.86 22.94
C SER A 176 -20.95 4.69 22.11
N SER A 177 -21.21 5.46 21.07
CA SER A 177 -22.41 5.31 20.22
C SER A 177 -22.18 5.86 18.81
N LEU A 178 -20.96 5.71 18.30
CA LEU A 178 -20.59 6.26 17.02
C LEU A 178 -21.04 5.33 15.89
N LYS A 179 -21.97 5.79 15.06
CA LYS A 179 -22.34 5.11 13.82
C LYS A 179 -21.21 5.27 12.81
N THR A 180 -21.09 4.33 11.89
CA THR A 180 -20.01 4.34 10.89
C THR A 180 -20.58 4.22 9.48
N ILE A 181 -20.11 5.07 8.56
CA ILE A 181 -20.27 4.91 7.12
C ILE A 181 -18.89 4.64 6.55
N SER A 182 -18.71 3.54 5.83
CA SER A 182 -17.47 3.18 5.17
C SER A 182 -17.68 3.17 3.66
N LEU A 183 -16.89 3.98 2.96
CA LEU A 183 -16.95 4.12 1.51
C LEU A 183 -15.59 3.73 0.94
N THR A 184 -15.56 2.73 0.08
CA THR A 184 -14.31 2.29 -0.55
C THR A 184 -14.54 1.79 -1.97
N ALA A 185 -13.50 1.85 -2.80
CA ALA A 185 -13.55 1.21 -4.11
C ALA A 185 -13.02 -0.23 -4.06
N THR A 186 -12.05 -0.49 -3.22
CA THR A 186 -11.26 -1.73 -3.19
C THR A 186 -11.04 -2.17 -1.74
N PRO A 187 -11.94 -2.98 -1.16
CA PRO A 187 -11.66 -3.63 0.11
C PRO A 187 -10.33 -4.41 0.05
N PRO A 188 -9.59 -4.55 1.15
CA PRO A 188 -8.26 -5.17 1.17
C PRO A 188 -8.36 -6.70 1.12
N TYR A 189 -8.91 -7.26 0.03
CA TYR A 189 -9.12 -8.70 -0.14
C TYR A 189 -7.82 -9.52 -0.09
N ASP A 190 -6.69 -8.93 -0.49
CA ASP A 190 -5.37 -9.57 -0.51
C ASP A 190 -4.62 -9.46 0.82
N SER A 191 -5.27 -8.93 1.86
CA SER A 191 -4.67 -8.77 3.17
C SER A 191 -4.61 -10.07 3.98
N THR A 192 -3.80 -10.08 5.04
CA THR A 192 -3.79 -11.22 5.97
C THR A 192 -5.16 -11.39 6.64
N PRO A 193 -5.53 -12.62 7.09
CA PRO A 193 -6.80 -12.85 7.79
C PRO A 193 -7.00 -11.91 9.01
N ALA A 194 -5.93 -11.59 9.73
CA ALA A 194 -5.99 -10.67 10.87
C ALA A 194 -6.31 -9.24 10.44
N MET A 195 -5.71 -8.75 9.35
CA MET A 195 -6.00 -7.43 8.79
C MET A 195 -7.42 -7.37 8.23
N TRP A 196 -7.86 -8.42 7.53
CA TRP A 196 -9.23 -8.53 7.05
C TRP A 196 -10.26 -8.46 8.19
N THR A 197 -10.06 -9.26 9.24
CA THR A 197 -10.93 -9.23 10.43
C THR A 197 -10.98 -7.85 11.07
N ARG A 198 -9.85 -7.18 11.18
CA ARG A 198 -9.75 -5.81 11.71
C ARG A 198 -10.52 -4.81 10.86
N TYR A 199 -10.38 -4.89 9.54
CA TYR A 199 -11.11 -4.08 8.58
C TYR A 199 -12.63 -4.28 8.72
N MET A 200 -13.11 -5.53 8.72
CA MET A 200 -14.52 -5.86 8.87
C MET A 200 -15.08 -5.44 10.23
N ASN A 201 -14.31 -5.55 11.31
CA ASN A 201 -14.72 -5.07 12.63
C ASN A 201 -14.93 -3.56 12.66
N MET A 202 -14.19 -2.79 11.88
CA MET A 202 -14.32 -1.34 11.77
C MET A 202 -15.48 -0.94 10.85
N CYS A 203 -15.50 -1.50 9.64
CA CYS A 203 -16.39 -1.07 8.56
C CYS A 203 -17.77 -1.75 8.60
N GLY A 204 -17.89 -2.92 9.24
CA GLY A 204 -19.08 -3.77 9.15
C GLY A 204 -19.04 -4.70 7.94
N ASP A 205 -20.07 -5.52 7.83
CA ASP A 205 -20.29 -6.35 6.64
C ASP A 205 -20.58 -5.46 5.42
N ILE A 206 -20.23 -5.94 4.21
CA ILE A 206 -20.51 -5.19 2.98
C ILE A 206 -22.01 -5.22 2.71
N ASP A 207 -22.65 -4.06 2.84
CA ASP A 207 -24.10 -3.90 2.63
C ASP A 207 -24.47 -3.79 1.16
N GLU A 208 -23.62 -3.09 0.39
CA GLU A 208 -23.87 -2.87 -1.04
C GLU A 208 -22.57 -2.82 -1.81
N GLU A 209 -22.57 -3.50 -2.96
CA GLU A 209 -21.46 -3.46 -3.90
C GLU A 209 -21.94 -2.93 -5.26
N ILE A 210 -21.36 -1.81 -5.70
CA ILE A 210 -21.62 -1.17 -6.99
C ILE A 210 -20.44 -1.49 -7.91
N THR A 211 -20.68 -2.43 -8.82
CA THR A 211 -19.64 -3.00 -9.67
C THR A 211 -19.37 -2.18 -10.93
N ILE A 212 -18.15 -2.31 -11.49
CA ILE A 212 -17.80 -1.67 -12.78
C ILE A 212 -18.75 -2.07 -13.90
N PRO A 213 -19.14 -3.34 -14.10
CA PRO A 213 -20.10 -3.72 -15.14
C PRO A 213 -21.47 -3.01 -15.00
N GLU A 214 -21.95 -2.78 -13.77
CA GLU A 214 -23.18 -2.04 -13.51
C GLU A 214 -23.05 -0.58 -13.96
N LEU A 215 -21.93 0.08 -13.62
CA LEU A 215 -21.66 1.47 -14.00
C LEU A 215 -21.53 1.65 -15.52
N VAL A 216 -20.90 0.69 -16.19
CA VAL A 216 -20.77 0.68 -17.66
C VAL A 216 -22.15 0.48 -18.31
N LYS A 217 -22.96 -0.45 -17.82
CA LYS A 217 -24.30 -0.69 -18.31
C LYS A 217 -25.21 0.55 -18.22
N GLU A 218 -25.06 1.32 -17.15
CA GLU A 218 -25.81 2.58 -16.95
C GLU A 218 -25.22 3.79 -17.68
N GLY A 219 -24.09 3.63 -18.39
CA GLY A 219 -23.40 4.73 -19.06
C GLY A 219 -22.75 5.72 -18.10
N SER A 220 -22.60 5.36 -16.81
CA SER A 220 -21.92 6.18 -15.80
C SER A 220 -20.41 6.06 -15.86
N LEU A 221 -19.92 4.96 -16.43
CA LEU A 221 -18.52 4.69 -16.70
C LEU A 221 -18.39 4.20 -18.14
N CYS A 222 -17.34 4.64 -18.86
CA CYS A 222 -17.08 4.10 -20.18
C CYS A 222 -16.58 2.65 -20.10
N PRO A 223 -16.89 1.83 -21.11
CA PRO A 223 -16.28 0.52 -21.27
C PRO A 223 -14.75 0.66 -21.29
N HIS A 224 -14.06 -0.26 -20.65
CA HIS A 224 -12.60 -0.29 -20.66
C HIS A 224 -12.11 -1.67 -21.08
N GLN A 225 -10.88 -1.70 -21.58
CA GLN A 225 -10.13 -2.92 -21.84
C GLN A 225 -8.74 -2.73 -21.26
N ASP A 226 -8.26 -3.75 -20.55
CA ASP A 226 -6.92 -3.77 -19.99
C ASP A 226 -6.01 -4.54 -20.93
N TYR A 227 -4.92 -3.91 -21.35
CA TYR A 227 -3.88 -4.54 -22.16
C TYR A 227 -2.60 -4.60 -21.35
N VAL A 228 -1.96 -5.77 -21.34
CA VAL A 228 -0.64 -5.95 -20.75
C VAL A 228 0.38 -5.99 -21.87
N TYR A 229 1.23 -4.98 -21.93
CA TYR A 229 2.32 -4.89 -22.88
C TYR A 229 3.61 -5.37 -22.24
N PHE A 230 4.15 -6.51 -22.72
CA PHE A 230 5.39 -7.07 -22.22
C PHE A 230 6.57 -6.50 -22.99
N ASN A 231 7.58 -6.05 -22.28
CA ASN A 231 8.86 -5.67 -22.86
C ASN A 231 9.98 -6.53 -22.30
N TYR A 232 11.04 -6.66 -23.07
CA TYR A 232 12.26 -7.35 -22.65
C TYR A 232 13.31 -6.33 -22.23
N PRO A 233 14.15 -6.67 -21.23
CA PRO A 233 15.35 -5.90 -20.95
C PRO A 233 16.23 -5.79 -22.19
N THR A 234 16.99 -4.70 -22.30
CA THR A 234 17.97 -4.56 -23.38
C THR A 234 19.05 -5.64 -23.29
N THR A 235 19.81 -5.85 -24.37
CA THR A 235 20.88 -6.85 -24.40
C THR A 235 21.92 -6.63 -23.28
N ALA A 236 22.22 -5.37 -22.95
CA ALA A 236 23.15 -5.04 -21.87
C ALA A 236 22.56 -5.39 -20.50
N GLU A 237 21.28 -5.05 -20.28
CA GLU A 237 20.55 -5.36 -19.06
C GLU A 237 20.40 -6.88 -18.86
N THR A 238 20.07 -7.62 -19.93
CA THR A 238 19.98 -9.08 -19.91
C THR A 238 21.31 -9.72 -19.50
N LYS A 239 22.43 -9.19 -20.00
CA LYS A 239 23.75 -9.68 -19.63
C LYS A 239 24.06 -9.49 -18.14
N GLU A 240 23.71 -8.36 -17.58
CA GLU A 240 23.89 -8.09 -16.14
C GLU A 240 23.02 -9.03 -15.26
N ILE A 241 21.78 -9.29 -15.67
CA ILE A 241 20.91 -10.25 -15.00
C ILE A 241 21.51 -11.65 -15.05
N GLN A 242 21.94 -12.10 -16.23
CA GLN A 242 22.56 -13.41 -16.41
C GLN A 242 23.84 -13.54 -15.57
N ASN A 243 24.71 -12.53 -15.56
CA ASN A 243 25.92 -12.53 -14.73
C ASN A 243 25.60 -12.68 -13.24
N PHE A 244 24.52 -12.06 -12.76
CA PHE A 244 24.09 -12.23 -11.36
C PHE A 244 23.58 -13.65 -11.11
N GLU A 245 22.72 -14.18 -11.98
CA GLU A 245 22.16 -15.53 -11.88
C GLU A 245 23.26 -16.60 -11.92
N GLU A 246 24.25 -16.45 -12.78
CA GLU A 246 25.39 -17.34 -12.86
C GLU A 246 26.21 -17.35 -11.58
N ARG A 247 26.56 -16.18 -11.04
CA ARG A 247 27.29 -16.06 -9.77
C ARG A 247 26.51 -16.67 -8.60
N SER A 248 25.21 -16.39 -8.53
CA SER A 248 24.32 -16.95 -7.50
C SER A 248 24.25 -18.48 -7.61
N SER A 249 24.09 -19.02 -8.82
CA SER A 249 24.01 -20.46 -9.05
C SER A 249 25.31 -21.16 -8.70
N GLN A 250 26.46 -20.61 -9.10
CA GLN A 250 27.79 -21.14 -8.76
C GLN A 250 28.00 -21.11 -7.22
N MET A 251 27.61 -20.04 -6.54
CA MET A 251 27.70 -19.95 -5.10
C MET A 251 26.81 -20.98 -4.43
N LEU A 252 25.56 -21.12 -4.86
CA LEU A 252 24.63 -22.12 -4.33
C LEU A 252 25.22 -23.54 -4.46
N GLN A 253 25.80 -23.89 -5.62
CA GLN A 253 26.46 -25.17 -5.84
C GLN A 253 27.64 -25.37 -4.89
N SER A 254 28.48 -24.35 -4.70
CA SER A 254 29.62 -24.39 -3.79
C SER A 254 29.17 -24.64 -2.35
N LEU A 255 28.16 -23.90 -1.88
CA LEU A 255 27.57 -24.04 -0.53
C LEU A 255 26.90 -25.41 -0.35
N MET A 256 26.28 -25.93 -1.40
CA MET A 256 25.72 -27.28 -1.38
C MET A 256 26.79 -28.39 -1.33
N GLN A 257 28.02 -28.11 -1.68
CA GLN A 257 29.13 -29.06 -1.59
C GLN A 257 29.96 -28.85 -0.31
N ASP A 258 29.74 -27.76 0.41
CA ASP A 258 30.50 -27.44 1.61
C ASP A 258 30.09 -28.35 2.80
N SER A 259 31.00 -29.26 3.16
CA SER A 259 30.81 -30.15 4.32
C SER A 259 30.93 -29.42 5.67
N GLN A 260 31.72 -28.34 5.73
CA GLN A 260 31.88 -27.55 6.93
C GLN A 260 30.61 -26.78 7.25
N LEU A 261 29.90 -26.25 6.24
CA LEU A 261 28.60 -25.63 6.43
C LEU A 261 27.60 -26.62 7.06
N LEU A 262 27.54 -27.84 6.55
CA LEU A 262 26.66 -28.87 7.12
C LEU A 262 27.00 -29.15 8.58
N THR A 263 28.29 -29.38 8.89
CA THR A 263 28.73 -29.63 10.26
C THR A 263 28.33 -28.50 11.21
N VAL A 264 28.43 -27.25 10.78
CA VAL A 264 28.05 -26.10 11.60
C VAL A 264 26.54 -26.01 11.77
N ILE A 265 25.75 -26.19 10.69
CA ILE A 265 24.28 -26.11 10.78
C ILE A 265 23.71 -27.19 11.69
N GLU A 266 24.29 -28.41 11.71
CA GLU A 266 23.90 -29.48 12.64
C GLU A 266 24.07 -29.11 14.11
N THR A 267 24.92 -28.13 14.43
CA THR A 267 25.12 -27.66 15.81
C THR A 267 24.08 -26.70 16.34
N HIS A 268 23.12 -26.28 15.47
CA HIS A 268 22.11 -25.30 15.87
C HIS A 268 21.36 -25.72 17.15
N LYS A 269 21.34 -24.87 18.16
CA LYS A 269 20.77 -25.16 19.49
C LYS A 269 19.30 -25.58 19.45
N GLY A 270 18.54 -25.09 18.48
CA GLY A 270 17.14 -25.48 18.27
C GLY A 270 16.95 -26.94 17.89
N LEU A 271 17.89 -27.54 17.15
CA LEU A 271 17.87 -28.95 16.78
C LEU A 271 18.03 -29.85 18.02
N ASN A 272 18.79 -29.39 19.02
CA ASN A 272 19.11 -30.14 20.23
C ASN A 272 18.17 -29.77 21.40
N GLY A 273 17.11 -28.99 21.17
CA GLY A 273 16.14 -28.65 22.21
C GLY A 273 16.63 -27.64 23.25
N GLN A 274 17.70 -26.91 22.95
CA GLN A 274 18.24 -25.86 23.81
C GLN A 274 17.58 -24.49 23.62
N ILE A 275 16.71 -24.36 22.61
CA ILE A 275 15.87 -23.21 22.34
C ILE A 275 14.41 -23.66 22.46
N SER A 276 13.56 -22.87 23.12
CA SER A 276 12.13 -23.15 23.26
C SER A 276 11.40 -23.11 21.92
N ASP A 277 10.31 -23.85 21.80
CA ASP A 277 9.51 -23.90 20.58
C ASP A 277 8.91 -22.52 20.23
N ASP A 278 8.55 -21.71 21.23
CA ASP A 278 8.05 -20.33 21.01
C ASP A 278 9.10 -19.44 20.37
N LEU A 279 10.35 -19.48 20.84
CA LEU A 279 11.46 -18.70 20.24
C LEU A 279 11.83 -19.19 18.83
N LEU A 280 11.65 -20.47 18.52
CA LEU A 280 11.84 -20.99 17.17
C LEU A 280 10.72 -20.52 16.21
N LEU A 281 9.53 -20.24 16.75
CA LEU A 281 8.40 -19.72 15.98
C LEU A 281 8.42 -18.19 15.82
N ASP A 282 9.31 -17.47 16.47
CA ASP A 282 9.52 -16.04 16.18
C ASP A 282 10.03 -15.83 14.73
N ASP A 283 10.74 -16.83 14.19
CA ASP A 283 11.19 -16.84 12.79
C ASP A 283 10.99 -18.22 12.15
N PRO A 284 9.76 -18.57 11.79
CA PRO A 284 9.44 -19.89 11.26
C PRO A 284 10.08 -20.14 9.87
N GLU A 285 10.27 -19.10 9.07
CA GLU A 285 10.92 -19.23 7.76
C GLU A 285 12.41 -19.58 7.87
N TYR A 286 13.08 -19.08 8.91
CA TYR A 286 14.45 -19.46 9.19
C TYR A 286 14.57 -20.91 9.67
N LEU A 287 13.71 -21.34 10.60
CA LEU A 287 13.66 -22.72 11.02
C LEU A 287 13.39 -23.66 9.83
N GLU A 288 12.44 -23.28 8.96
CA GLU A 288 12.14 -24.05 7.76
C GLU A 288 13.37 -24.15 6.83
N ALA A 289 14.12 -23.07 6.65
CA ALA A 289 15.34 -23.08 5.85
C ALA A 289 16.41 -24.03 6.39
N ILE A 290 16.58 -24.10 7.71
CA ILE A 290 17.48 -25.07 8.39
C ILE A 290 17.04 -26.50 8.08
N LEU A 291 15.75 -26.83 8.26
CA LEU A 291 15.24 -28.17 8.03
C LEU A 291 15.32 -28.58 6.55
N ILE A 292 15.04 -27.66 5.62
CA ILE A 292 15.17 -27.89 4.17
C ILE A 292 16.63 -28.20 3.80
N TYR A 293 17.57 -27.44 4.37
CA TYR A 293 19.00 -27.69 4.13
C TYR A 293 19.42 -29.07 4.63
N LEU A 294 19.08 -29.44 5.87
CA LEU A 294 19.37 -30.76 6.43
C LEU A 294 18.73 -31.89 5.62
N GLN A 295 17.45 -31.72 5.22
CA GLN A 295 16.79 -32.68 4.32
C GLN A 295 17.54 -32.84 2.99
N SER A 296 18.01 -31.76 2.40
CA SER A 296 18.75 -31.79 1.13
C SER A 296 20.09 -32.54 1.23
N LYS A 297 20.62 -32.64 2.47
CA LYS A 297 21.85 -33.39 2.79
C LYS A 297 21.57 -34.81 3.29
N ASN A 298 20.32 -35.26 3.28
CA ASN A 298 19.89 -36.51 3.88
C ASN A 298 20.27 -36.64 5.37
N THR A 299 20.39 -35.52 6.06
CA THR A 299 20.66 -35.47 7.50
C THR A 299 19.36 -35.52 8.29
N ALA A 300 19.32 -36.41 9.30
CA ALA A 300 18.13 -36.54 10.16
C ALA A 300 18.02 -35.35 11.12
N PHE A 301 16.80 -34.92 11.36
CA PHE A 301 16.45 -33.88 12.34
C PHE A 301 15.23 -34.29 13.14
N PRO A 302 14.97 -33.68 14.32
CA PRO A 302 13.83 -34.05 15.17
C PRO A 302 12.49 -33.78 14.47
N ALA A 303 11.67 -34.83 14.30
CA ALA A 303 10.35 -34.73 13.65
C ALA A 303 9.38 -33.75 14.34
N ARG A 304 9.64 -33.41 15.63
CA ARG A 304 8.87 -32.38 16.34
C ARG A 304 8.96 -31.01 15.66
N LEU A 305 10.12 -30.63 15.11
CA LEU A 305 10.34 -29.32 14.48
C LEU A 305 9.53 -29.17 13.21
N GLN A 306 9.42 -30.22 12.41
CA GLN A 306 8.57 -30.18 11.22
C GLN A 306 7.08 -30.09 11.60
N ARG A 307 6.67 -30.77 12.69
CA ARG A 307 5.29 -30.64 13.22
C ARG A 307 5.01 -29.24 13.78
N LEU A 308 6.01 -28.62 14.40
CA LEU A 308 5.93 -27.27 14.91
C LEU A 308 5.63 -26.25 13.79
N LEU A 309 6.24 -26.41 12.62
CA LEU A 309 5.97 -25.60 11.44
C LEU A 309 4.62 -25.91 10.75
N GLY A 310 3.90 -26.95 11.19
CA GLY A 310 2.62 -27.34 10.60
C GLY A 310 2.72 -27.88 9.18
N THR A 311 3.93 -28.13 8.66
CA THR A 311 4.15 -28.57 7.29
C THR A 311 4.30 -30.09 7.19
N LYS A 312 3.58 -30.71 6.23
CA LYS A 312 3.69 -32.15 5.98
C LYS A 312 4.88 -32.50 5.07
N ARG A 313 5.31 -31.56 4.25
CA ARG A 313 6.41 -31.75 3.27
C ARG A 313 7.21 -30.48 3.14
N LEU A 314 8.51 -30.58 3.32
CA LEU A 314 9.43 -29.48 3.09
C LEU A 314 9.71 -29.35 1.58
N PRO A 315 9.83 -28.13 1.04
CA PRO A 315 10.21 -27.92 -0.36
C PRO A 315 11.65 -28.35 -0.64
N ALA A 316 12.01 -28.38 -1.92
CA ALA A 316 13.41 -28.62 -2.34
C ALA A 316 14.27 -27.40 -2.01
N MET A 317 15.56 -27.66 -1.71
CA MET A 317 16.54 -26.59 -1.50
C MET A 317 16.77 -25.79 -2.79
N GLY A 318 16.76 -24.48 -2.65
CA GLY A 318 16.99 -23.54 -3.73
C GLY A 318 17.59 -22.23 -3.23
N ALA A 319 17.85 -21.28 -4.13
CA ALA A 319 18.49 -20.01 -3.80
C ALA A 319 17.75 -19.24 -2.67
N LYS A 320 16.41 -19.20 -2.69
CA LYS A 320 15.60 -18.56 -1.64
C LYS A 320 15.90 -19.13 -0.25
N TRP A 321 15.90 -20.43 -0.13
CA TRP A 321 16.12 -21.10 1.15
C TRP A 321 17.57 -21.02 1.63
N MET A 322 18.53 -21.06 0.70
CA MET A 322 19.93 -20.84 1.03
C MET A 322 20.18 -19.38 1.47
N GLU A 323 19.57 -18.41 0.80
CA GLU A 323 19.61 -17.00 1.18
C GLU A 323 19.10 -16.80 2.62
N ARG A 324 17.93 -17.39 2.95
CA ARG A 324 17.36 -17.30 4.29
C ARG A 324 18.21 -18.00 5.34
N LEU A 325 18.73 -19.19 5.04
CA LEU A 325 19.63 -19.93 5.92
C LEU A 325 20.89 -19.11 6.24
N LEU A 326 21.55 -18.60 5.20
CA LEU A 326 22.78 -17.82 5.37
C LEU A 326 22.52 -16.49 6.07
N GLN A 327 21.41 -15.84 5.80
CA GLN A 327 21.06 -14.60 6.50
C GLN A 327 20.99 -14.83 8.01
N GLY A 328 20.25 -15.86 8.44
CA GLY A 328 20.20 -16.26 9.84
C GLY A 328 21.56 -16.61 10.40
N PHE A 329 22.25 -17.55 9.78
CA PHE A 329 23.55 -18.06 10.25
C PHE A 329 24.62 -16.97 10.34
N LEU A 330 24.71 -16.07 9.34
CA LEU A 330 25.78 -15.08 9.28
C LEU A 330 25.52 -13.82 10.10
N TYR A 331 24.23 -13.41 10.25
CA TYR A 331 23.89 -12.10 10.79
C TYR A 331 22.86 -12.10 11.90
N ASP A 332 21.73 -12.87 11.77
CA ASP A 332 20.59 -12.68 12.64
C ASP A 332 20.64 -13.58 13.89
N ASP A 333 21.21 -14.80 13.75
CA ASP A 333 21.27 -15.81 14.80
C ASP A 333 22.69 -16.39 14.95
N THR A 334 23.64 -15.52 15.28
CA THR A 334 25.05 -15.88 15.36
C THR A 334 25.39 -16.75 16.56
N ASP A 335 24.58 -16.74 17.63
CA ASP A 335 24.88 -17.34 18.92
C ASP A 335 24.33 -18.77 19.07
N SER A 336 23.47 -19.20 18.17
CA SER A 336 22.84 -20.53 18.22
C SER A 336 23.70 -21.64 17.60
N TYR A 337 24.87 -21.32 17.06
CA TYR A 337 25.77 -22.27 16.41
C TYR A 337 27.11 -22.40 17.11
N LEU A 338 27.66 -23.61 17.11
CA LEU A 338 29.06 -23.85 17.44
C LEU A 338 29.89 -23.65 16.16
N CYS A 339 30.29 -22.42 15.90
CA CYS A 339 31.02 -22.05 14.69
C CYS A 339 32.28 -21.27 15.02
N ASP A 340 33.41 -21.62 14.36
CA ASP A 340 34.62 -20.80 14.37
C ASP A 340 34.35 -19.47 13.65
N LYS A 341 34.78 -18.36 14.26
CA LYS A 341 34.66 -17.03 13.64
C LYS A 341 35.37 -16.95 12.30
N VAL A 342 36.49 -17.63 12.14
CA VAL A 342 37.28 -17.67 10.90
C VAL A 342 36.46 -18.22 9.73
N TYR A 343 35.72 -19.31 9.97
CA TYR A 343 34.86 -19.89 8.91
C TYR A 343 33.72 -18.96 8.51
N ARG A 344 33.07 -18.32 9.49
CA ARG A 344 32.00 -17.37 9.23
C ARG A 344 32.50 -16.15 8.43
N GLU A 345 33.65 -15.59 8.82
CA GLU A 345 34.29 -14.47 8.11
C GLU A 345 34.70 -14.86 6.68
N MET A 346 35.24 -16.07 6.50
CA MET A 346 35.58 -16.61 5.19
C MET A 346 34.35 -16.69 4.26
N LEU A 347 33.21 -17.19 4.75
CA LEU A 347 31.97 -17.23 3.96
C LEU A 347 31.46 -15.84 3.62
N ILE A 348 31.51 -14.92 4.57
CA ILE A 348 31.13 -13.51 4.33
C ILE A 348 32.01 -12.89 3.25
N ASP A 349 33.31 -13.10 3.29
CA ASP A 349 34.24 -12.54 2.31
C ASP A 349 34.07 -13.20 0.93
N GLN A 350 33.81 -14.49 0.88
CA GLN A 350 33.48 -15.20 -0.36
C GLN A 350 32.20 -14.67 -1.00
N LEU A 351 31.13 -14.49 -0.23
CA LEU A 351 29.86 -13.92 -0.71
C LEU A 351 30.01 -12.47 -1.15
N LYS A 352 30.77 -11.65 -0.39
CA LYS A 352 31.09 -10.26 -0.76
C LYS A 352 31.88 -10.16 -2.06
N SER A 353 32.90 -11.01 -2.25
CA SER A 353 33.70 -11.02 -3.47
C SER A 353 32.88 -11.28 -4.73
N GLN A 354 31.79 -12.03 -4.61
CA GLN A 354 30.83 -12.31 -5.67
C GLN A 354 29.70 -11.27 -5.78
N GLY A 355 29.69 -10.24 -4.90
CA GLY A 355 28.60 -9.26 -4.87
C GLY A 355 27.26 -9.84 -4.40
N LEU A 356 27.30 -10.88 -3.57
CA LEU A 356 26.11 -11.57 -3.03
C LEU A 356 25.78 -11.18 -1.58
N ILE A 357 26.34 -10.07 -1.09
CA ILE A 357 25.98 -9.40 0.15
C ILE A 357 25.89 -7.90 -0.09
N GLU A 358 24.76 -7.30 0.30
CA GLU A 358 24.53 -5.87 0.31
C GLU A 358 24.17 -5.41 1.74
N LYS A 359 24.95 -4.52 2.35
CA LYS A 359 24.68 -3.95 3.70
C LYS A 359 24.29 -4.99 4.77
N LYS A 360 25.02 -6.10 4.88
CA LYS A 360 24.72 -7.24 5.77
C LYS A 360 23.47 -8.07 5.38
N LYS A 361 22.95 -7.91 4.19
CA LYS A 361 21.90 -8.74 3.64
C LYS A 361 22.49 -9.69 2.61
N VAL A 362 22.24 -11.00 2.76
CA VAL A 362 22.57 -12.03 1.77
C VAL A 362 21.58 -11.92 0.61
N ILE A 363 22.07 -11.97 -0.63
CA ILE A 363 21.26 -11.81 -1.83
C ILE A 363 21.63 -12.93 -2.85
N LEU A 364 20.85 -13.97 -2.89
CA LEU A 364 21.00 -15.07 -3.87
C LEU A 364 19.86 -15.10 -4.89
N THR A 365 18.72 -14.50 -4.58
CA THR A 365 17.52 -14.49 -5.43
C THR A 365 17.40 -13.22 -6.23
N LYS A 366 17.61 -12.07 -5.58
CA LYS A 366 17.47 -10.74 -6.18
C LYS A 366 18.49 -9.79 -5.59
N SER A 367 19.18 -9.00 -6.41
CA SER A 367 20.00 -7.89 -5.95
C SER A 367 19.25 -6.57 -6.16
N ALA A 368 19.49 -5.59 -5.28
CA ALA A 368 18.95 -4.24 -5.46
C ALA A 368 19.41 -3.59 -6.77
N ALA A 369 20.60 -3.96 -7.25
CA ALA A 369 21.12 -3.53 -8.55
C ALA A 369 20.28 -4.07 -9.70
N VAL A 370 19.95 -5.37 -9.70
CA VAL A 370 19.09 -6.00 -10.72
C VAL A 370 17.67 -5.46 -10.65
N GLU A 371 17.09 -5.32 -9.45
CA GLU A 371 15.77 -4.72 -9.29
C GLU A 371 15.71 -3.28 -9.80
N LYS A 372 16.70 -2.47 -9.48
CA LYS A 372 16.82 -1.10 -9.97
C LYS A 372 16.97 -1.05 -11.50
N LEU A 373 17.73 -1.98 -12.07
CA LEU A 373 17.92 -2.10 -13.51
C LEU A 373 16.59 -2.45 -14.19
N LEU A 374 15.85 -3.44 -13.71
CA LEU A 374 14.54 -3.84 -14.24
C LEU A 374 13.50 -2.73 -14.08
N THR A 375 13.50 -2.05 -12.92
CA THR A 375 12.58 -0.93 -12.66
C THR A 375 12.84 0.24 -13.59
N ASN A 376 14.11 0.55 -13.90
CA ASN A 376 14.50 1.67 -14.75
C ASN A 376 14.85 1.26 -16.19
N SER A 377 14.44 0.08 -16.64
CA SER A 377 14.79 -0.42 -17.98
C SER A 377 14.34 0.53 -19.10
N LEU A 378 15.26 0.89 -19.97
CA LEU A 378 14.97 1.70 -21.17
C LEU A 378 14.01 0.99 -22.13
N GLY A 379 13.87 -0.33 -22.04
CA GLY A 379 12.84 -1.08 -22.76
C GLY A 379 11.42 -0.55 -22.48
N LYS A 380 11.14 -0.13 -21.24
CA LYS A 380 9.85 0.47 -20.87
C LYS A 380 9.58 1.80 -21.60
N ALA A 381 10.59 2.64 -21.75
CA ALA A 381 10.48 3.88 -22.50
C ALA A 381 10.15 3.64 -23.97
N ASN A 382 10.83 2.67 -24.61
CA ASN A 382 10.53 2.26 -25.98
C ASN A 382 9.08 1.74 -26.11
N SER A 383 8.64 0.91 -25.15
CA SER A 383 7.27 0.38 -25.13
C SER A 383 6.23 1.50 -25.06
N ILE A 384 6.44 2.50 -24.18
CA ILE A 384 5.54 3.67 -24.09
C ILE A 384 5.49 4.42 -25.42
N ARG A 385 6.63 4.65 -26.05
CA ARG A 385 6.69 5.29 -27.38
C ARG A 385 5.88 4.50 -28.40
N ASP A 386 6.11 3.19 -28.49
CA ASP A 386 5.46 2.32 -29.47
C ASP A 386 3.93 2.29 -29.26
N ILE A 387 3.46 2.27 -28.00
CA ILE A 387 2.04 2.36 -27.66
C ILE A 387 1.48 3.71 -28.09
N VAL A 388 2.13 4.84 -27.75
CA VAL A 388 1.66 6.18 -28.10
C VAL A 388 1.49 6.33 -29.60
N PHE A 389 2.47 5.89 -30.39
CA PHE A 389 2.39 5.99 -31.86
C PHE A 389 1.34 5.06 -32.45
N SER A 390 1.24 3.83 -31.98
CA SER A 390 0.21 2.88 -32.43
C SER A 390 -1.21 3.42 -32.18
N GLU A 391 -1.44 3.97 -30.98
CA GLU A 391 -2.73 4.57 -30.63
C GLU A 391 -3.00 5.85 -31.45
N TYR A 392 -1.98 6.67 -31.67
CA TYR A 392 -2.12 7.86 -32.51
C TYR A 392 -2.43 7.51 -33.98
N ASP A 393 -1.78 6.51 -34.54
CA ASP A 393 -2.05 6.02 -35.88
C ASP A 393 -3.50 5.51 -36.03
N SER A 394 -4.05 4.94 -34.95
CA SER A 394 -5.43 4.45 -34.95
C SER A 394 -6.46 5.53 -34.71
N MET A 395 -6.23 6.45 -33.78
CA MET A 395 -7.23 7.43 -33.28
C MET A 395 -7.00 8.86 -33.78
N GLY A 396 -5.81 9.18 -34.27
CA GLY A 396 -5.44 10.51 -34.76
C GLY A 396 -5.67 11.59 -33.68
N SER A 397 -6.27 12.70 -34.08
CA SER A 397 -6.55 13.84 -33.20
C SER A 397 -7.58 13.57 -32.09
N SER A 398 -8.27 12.43 -32.13
CA SER A 398 -9.22 12.01 -31.09
C SER A 398 -8.55 11.38 -29.88
N LEU A 399 -7.26 11.00 -30.00
CA LEU A 399 -6.51 10.41 -28.91
C LEU A 399 -6.47 11.33 -27.69
N ARG A 400 -6.80 10.76 -26.54
CA ARG A 400 -6.61 11.35 -25.21
C ARG A 400 -5.85 10.35 -24.36
N LEU A 401 -4.56 10.59 -24.18
CA LEU A 401 -3.64 9.66 -23.51
C LEU A 401 -3.16 10.26 -22.19
N LEU A 402 -3.17 9.45 -21.15
CA LEU A 402 -2.55 9.76 -19.86
C LEU A 402 -1.47 8.71 -19.56
N ILE A 403 -0.25 9.15 -19.31
CA ILE A 403 0.86 8.29 -18.90
C ILE A 403 1.12 8.54 -17.41
N LEU A 404 0.86 7.53 -16.61
CA LEU A 404 1.15 7.54 -15.18
C LEU A 404 2.51 6.88 -14.93
N THR A 405 3.37 7.57 -14.20
CA THR A 405 4.70 7.09 -13.82
C THR A 405 5.09 7.62 -12.46
N ASP A 406 5.98 6.88 -11.79
CA ASP A 406 6.38 7.20 -10.44
C ASP A 406 7.24 8.47 -10.33
N TYR A 407 7.80 9.13 -9.96
CA TYR A 407 8.74 10.20 -9.66
C TYR A 407 8.84 11.32 -10.71
N ILE A 408 8.72 12.55 -10.24
CA ILE A 408 9.20 13.76 -10.92
C ILE A 408 10.66 13.96 -10.50
N ARG A 409 11.60 13.63 -11.37
CA ARG A 409 13.03 13.77 -11.11
C ARG A 409 13.51 15.16 -11.52
N LYS A 410 13.60 16.07 -10.57
CA LYS A 410 13.99 17.48 -10.79
C LYS A 410 15.34 17.64 -11.50
N GLU A 411 16.24 16.67 -11.38
CA GLU A 411 17.52 16.63 -12.09
C GLU A 411 17.39 16.70 -13.63
N TYR A 412 16.22 16.26 -14.17
CA TYR A 412 15.92 16.30 -15.59
C TYR A 412 15.22 17.58 -16.05
N GLU A 413 14.91 18.53 -15.18
CA GLU A 413 14.30 19.82 -15.58
C GLU A 413 15.16 20.55 -16.63
N LYS A 414 16.50 20.48 -16.49
CA LYS A 414 17.46 21.07 -17.42
C LYS A 414 17.58 20.31 -18.75
N ALA A 415 17.04 19.11 -18.83
CA ALA A 415 17.05 18.31 -20.06
C ALA A 415 15.88 18.66 -20.99
N ILE A 416 14.85 19.31 -20.46
CA ILE A 416 13.67 19.72 -21.24
C ILE A 416 14.09 20.77 -22.28
N GLY A 417 13.79 20.49 -23.56
CA GLY A 417 14.15 21.37 -24.67
C GLY A 417 15.63 21.31 -25.10
N ASN A 418 16.46 20.52 -24.45
CA ASN A 418 17.84 20.29 -24.84
C ASN A 418 17.99 18.98 -25.63
N PRO A 419 18.16 19.01 -26.98
CA PRO A 419 18.20 17.78 -27.78
C PRO A 419 19.42 16.88 -27.48
N GLU A 420 20.48 17.44 -26.90
CA GLU A 420 21.72 16.72 -26.58
C GLU A 420 21.69 16.05 -25.20
N ALA A 421 20.70 16.38 -24.36
CA ALA A 421 20.59 15.79 -23.04
C ALA A 421 20.23 14.31 -23.12
N THR A 422 21.03 13.47 -22.46
CA THR A 422 20.79 12.03 -22.41
C THR A 422 19.65 11.71 -21.45
N ILE A 423 18.67 10.96 -21.92
CA ILE A 423 17.58 10.43 -21.11
C ILE A 423 17.98 9.03 -20.63
N ALA A 424 18.42 8.94 -19.38
CA ALA A 424 19.01 7.72 -18.83
C ALA A 424 18.15 7.08 -17.71
N SER A 425 16.94 7.58 -17.46
CA SER A 425 16.05 7.02 -16.43
C SER A 425 14.57 7.20 -16.81
N LEU A 426 13.71 6.49 -16.07
CA LEU A 426 12.26 6.62 -16.20
C LEU A 426 11.73 7.71 -15.26
N GLY A 427 10.61 8.32 -15.62
CA GLY A 427 9.93 9.35 -14.85
C GLY A 427 9.17 10.31 -15.74
N VAL A 428 8.39 11.23 -15.16
CA VAL A 428 7.53 12.18 -15.91
C VAL A 428 8.34 13.01 -16.91
N LEU A 429 9.42 13.67 -16.45
CA LEU A 429 10.21 14.56 -17.32
C LEU A 429 10.95 13.79 -18.43
N PRO A 430 11.60 12.65 -18.18
CA PRO A 430 12.17 11.82 -19.24
C PRO A 430 11.16 11.38 -20.30
N PHE A 431 9.97 10.92 -19.93
CA PHE A 431 8.94 10.52 -20.90
C PHE A 431 8.40 11.70 -21.70
N PHE A 432 8.13 12.82 -21.02
CA PHE A 432 7.71 14.04 -21.70
C PHE A 432 8.73 14.46 -22.78
N GLU A 433 10.00 14.54 -22.42
CA GLU A 433 11.05 14.98 -23.35
C GLU A 433 11.27 13.98 -24.49
N MET A 434 11.19 12.68 -24.21
CA MET A 434 11.27 11.63 -25.23
C MET A 434 10.17 11.79 -26.29
N LEU A 435 8.92 11.92 -25.84
CA LEU A 435 7.78 12.06 -26.75
C LEU A 435 7.80 13.41 -27.49
N ARG A 436 8.23 14.49 -26.84
CA ARG A 436 8.41 15.79 -27.48
C ARG A 436 9.40 15.72 -28.64
N ARG A 437 10.57 15.10 -28.45
CA ARG A 437 11.59 14.93 -29.50
C ARG A 437 11.11 14.08 -30.68
N GLU A 438 10.29 13.08 -30.42
CA GLU A 438 9.72 12.26 -31.50
C GLU A 438 8.60 13.00 -32.25
N ASN A 439 7.85 13.86 -31.58
CA ASN A 439 6.78 14.66 -32.20
C ASN A 439 7.30 15.82 -33.09
N GLU A 440 8.57 16.21 -32.93
CA GLU A 440 9.24 17.23 -33.75
C GLU A 440 9.85 16.64 -35.05
N LYS A 441 9.88 15.33 -35.20
CA LYS A 441 10.33 14.63 -36.41
C LYS A 441 9.18 14.38 -37.40
#